data_140e9d9abb226d54c6dee35375da8a40
#
_entry.id   140e9d9abb226d54c6dee35375da8a40
#
_cell.length_a   1.000
_cell.length_b   1.000
_cell.length_c   1.000
_cell.angle_alpha   90.00
_cell.angle_beta   90.00
_cell.angle_gamma   90.00
#
_symmetry.space_group_name_H-M   'P 1'
#
loop_
_entity.id
_entity.type
_entity.pdbx_description
1 polymer ?
#
loop_
_entity_poly.entity_id
_entity_poly.type
_entity_poly.pdbx_seq_one_letter_code
_entity_poly.pdbx_strand_id
1 'polypeptide(L)'
;MAKIDASLYGIVHSNRNFKERIYWGKNQFNSSFPIALCCYMRDNHKSAMAIKMQPDLSTSLEEMSLDDVFGTTLPNTEIFFRFEADFSPFKGYVADSLEKIDVVIVNNATQKVIRPLEIKLTTLPDDGTSDFPEDKYGSEIVVRSPTMRYVALSMIASNQSSLGEIKKIFEPVCKRIDNWENIAEMKSRQKDIFESLKVFLQRFCHTQCPLLIQPIWKTIGKNPTLAENCLDVFVWTDFSLVRLLLDSLDEDEPGRISRPQRAAIRLSRFLFEASRGDSVYQKPIYDGMTYDTLNDKEFSVPGRKTNKYMACERLTKPLITKGEIKHIVLGGGQRFLSPERRFDSILYFSKDIFDE
;
A
#
# COMPACT_ATOMS: atom_id res chain seq x y z
N MET A 1 -19.92 -29.40 21.99
CA MET A 1 -19.63 -28.03 21.58
C MET A 1 -18.52 -28.09 20.54
N ALA A 2 -18.83 -27.73 19.31
CA ALA A 2 -17.80 -27.63 18.27
C ALA A 2 -16.74 -26.59 18.75
N LYS A 3 -15.47 -26.98 18.72
CA LYS A 3 -14.37 -26.05 18.93
C LYS A 3 -14.48 -24.98 17.86
N ILE A 4 -14.93 -23.78 18.24
CA ILE A 4 -14.89 -22.63 17.34
C ILE A 4 -13.40 -22.32 17.19
N ASP A 5 -12.84 -22.65 16.03
CA ASP A 5 -11.47 -22.26 15.72
C ASP A 5 -11.35 -20.74 15.80
N ALA A 6 -10.36 -20.29 16.54
CA ALA A 6 -10.11 -18.87 16.71
C ALA A 6 -9.62 -18.32 15.37
N SER A 7 -10.53 -17.73 14.63
CA SER A 7 -10.22 -16.96 13.42
C SER A 7 -10.52 -15.49 13.65
N LEU A 8 -9.80 -14.62 12.97
CA LEU A 8 -10.09 -13.19 12.95
C LEU A 8 -10.78 -12.89 11.62
N TYR A 9 -12.01 -12.39 11.67
CA TYR A 9 -12.82 -12.08 10.48
C TYR A 9 -12.97 -13.27 9.51
N GLY A 10 -13.01 -14.51 10.03
CA GLY A 10 -13.10 -15.71 9.19
C GLY A 10 -11.80 -16.19 8.57
N ILE A 11 -10.67 -15.55 8.81
CA ILE A 11 -9.36 -16.00 8.32
C ILE A 11 -8.85 -17.12 9.23
N VAL A 12 -8.83 -18.35 8.72
CA VAL A 12 -8.43 -19.54 9.49
C VAL A 12 -7.03 -20.06 9.13
N HIS A 13 -6.60 -19.85 7.89
CA HIS A 13 -5.32 -20.31 7.38
C HIS A 13 -4.31 -19.16 7.35
N SER A 14 -3.64 -18.91 8.48
CA SER A 14 -2.63 -17.85 8.59
C SER A 14 -1.58 -18.16 9.65
N ASN A 15 -0.46 -17.48 9.58
CA ASN A 15 0.61 -17.54 10.58
C ASN A 15 0.32 -16.69 11.82
N ARG A 16 -0.79 -15.92 11.84
CA ARG A 16 -1.16 -15.12 13.02
C ARG A 16 -1.86 -15.99 14.05
N ASN A 17 -1.41 -15.84 15.30
CA ASN A 17 -2.09 -16.46 16.43
C ASN A 17 -3.20 -15.54 16.96
N PHE A 18 -4.40 -15.74 16.46
CA PHE A 18 -5.57 -14.96 16.90
C PHE A 18 -6.15 -15.44 18.25
N LYS A 19 -5.55 -16.45 18.91
CA LYS A 19 -6.00 -16.97 20.20
C LYS A 19 -5.50 -16.15 21.38
N GLU A 20 -4.39 -15.45 21.21
CA GLU A 20 -3.72 -14.74 22.29
C GLU A 20 -3.90 -13.22 22.14
N ARG A 21 -4.69 -12.61 23.05
CA ARG A 21 -5.01 -11.17 23.01
C ARG A 21 -3.80 -10.24 23.08
N ILE A 22 -2.70 -10.69 23.69
CA ILE A 22 -1.48 -9.87 23.86
C ILE A 22 -0.79 -9.52 22.53
N TYR A 23 -1.08 -10.26 21.45
CA TYR A 23 -0.52 -10.02 20.11
C TYR A 23 -1.42 -9.17 19.21
N TRP A 24 -2.51 -8.63 19.77
CA TRP A 24 -3.49 -7.88 19.01
C TRP A 24 -3.16 -6.40 19.02
N GLY A 25 -2.46 -5.99 18.02
CA GLY A 25 -2.10 -4.62 17.79
C GLY A 25 -2.71 -4.05 16.51
N LYS A 26 -2.54 -2.76 16.32
CA LYS A 26 -2.94 -1.98 15.16
C LYS A 26 -2.60 -2.69 13.82
N ASN A 27 -1.39 -3.24 13.72
CA ASN A 27 -0.94 -3.90 12.51
C ASN A 27 -1.73 -5.17 12.17
N GLN A 28 -2.21 -5.88 13.20
CA GLN A 28 -3.03 -7.08 12.99
C GLN A 28 -4.38 -6.72 12.39
N PHE A 29 -5.03 -5.68 12.92
CA PHE A 29 -6.26 -5.17 12.35
C PHE A 29 -6.05 -4.63 10.94
N ASN A 30 -5.07 -3.75 10.77
CA ASN A 30 -4.84 -3.05 9.50
C ASN A 30 -4.58 -3.98 8.31
N SER A 31 -4.00 -5.15 8.52
CA SER A 31 -3.79 -6.12 7.45
C SER A 31 -4.85 -7.22 7.42
N SER A 32 -5.37 -7.66 8.57
CA SER A 32 -6.30 -8.79 8.62
C SER A 32 -7.71 -8.42 8.14
N PHE A 33 -8.22 -7.24 8.50
CA PHE A 33 -9.55 -6.81 8.09
C PHE A 33 -9.66 -6.60 6.56
N PRO A 34 -8.74 -5.88 5.89
CA PRO A 34 -8.76 -5.78 4.43
C PRO A 34 -8.70 -7.14 3.71
N ILE A 35 -7.92 -8.07 4.21
CA ILE A 35 -7.86 -9.41 3.63
C ILE A 35 -9.16 -10.17 3.84
N ALA A 36 -9.78 -10.09 5.02
CA ALA A 36 -11.10 -10.68 5.26
C ALA A 36 -12.17 -10.07 4.33
N LEU A 37 -12.12 -8.75 4.13
CA LEU A 37 -12.99 -8.07 3.19
C LEU A 37 -12.78 -8.58 1.76
N CYS A 38 -11.54 -8.72 1.31
CA CYS A 38 -11.23 -9.30 0.00
C CYS A 38 -11.72 -10.75 -0.13
N CYS A 39 -11.54 -11.58 0.91
CA CYS A 39 -12.06 -12.94 0.93
C CYS A 39 -13.59 -12.97 0.81
N TYR A 40 -14.27 -12.12 1.59
CA TYR A 40 -15.73 -12.00 1.53
C TYR A 40 -16.21 -11.56 0.14
N MET A 41 -15.59 -10.54 -0.43
CA MET A 41 -15.92 -10.04 -1.77
C MET A 41 -15.77 -11.15 -2.81
N ARG A 42 -14.69 -11.91 -2.71
CA ARG A 42 -14.40 -13.02 -3.61
C ARG A 42 -15.44 -14.14 -3.51
N ASP A 43 -15.77 -14.59 -2.30
CA ASP A 43 -16.75 -15.64 -2.07
C ASP A 43 -18.17 -15.22 -2.48
N ASN A 44 -18.45 -13.91 -2.51
CA ASN A 44 -19.73 -13.35 -2.94
C ASN A 44 -19.69 -12.81 -4.37
N HIS A 45 -18.68 -13.17 -5.17
CA HIS A 45 -18.53 -12.79 -6.57
C HIS A 45 -18.60 -11.27 -6.81
N LYS A 46 -18.09 -10.49 -5.87
CA LYS A 46 -17.98 -9.04 -5.99
C LYS A 46 -16.62 -8.68 -6.63
N SER A 47 -16.66 -7.65 -7.46
CA SER A 47 -15.42 -7.05 -7.99
C SER A 47 -14.86 -6.00 -7.03
N ALA A 48 -13.60 -5.65 -7.22
CA ALA A 48 -12.97 -4.51 -6.60
C ALA A 48 -12.76 -3.40 -7.63
N MET A 49 -12.70 -2.16 -7.16
CA MET A 49 -12.33 -1.04 -8.00
C MET A 49 -10.84 -0.79 -7.91
N ALA A 50 -10.18 -0.65 -9.04
CA ALA A 50 -8.77 -0.35 -9.13
C ALA A 50 -8.54 0.96 -9.88
N ILE A 51 -7.57 1.73 -9.41
CA ILE A 51 -7.03 2.88 -10.14
C ILE A 51 -5.75 2.42 -10.82
N LYS A 52 -5.74 2.45 -12.12
CA LYS A 52 -4.56 2.13 -12.93
C LYS A 52 -3.95 3.39 -13.52
N MET A 53 -2.63 3.42 -13.57
CA MET A 53 -1.90 4.45 -14.30
C MET A 53 -1.77 4.05 -15.77
N GLN A 54 -2.10 4.98 -16.66
CA GLN A 54 -2.01 4.81 -18.09
C GLN A 54 -0.62 5.25 -18.62
N PRO A 55 -0.22 4.87 -19.87
CA PRO A 55 1.06 5.28 -20.44
C PRO A 55 1.28 6.80 -20.53
N ASP A 56 0.22 7.59 -20.58
CA ASP A 56 0.29 9.05 -20.53
C ASP A 56 0.35 9.62 -19.09
N LEU A 57 0.50 8.72 -18.10
CA LEU A 57 0.48 9.01 -16.67
C LEU A 57 -0.87 9.50 -16.13
N SER A 58 -1.92 9.47 -16.93
CA SER A 58 -3.29 9.64 -16.44
C SER A 58 -3.73 8.41 -15.64
N THR A 59 -4.86 8.50 -14.95
CA THR A 59 -5.42 7.37 -14.21
C THR A 59 -6.78 6.98 -14.78
N SER A 60 -7.04 5.69 -14.85
CA SER A 60 -8.34 5.12 -15.16
C SER A 60 -8.86 4.28 -14.01
N LEU A 61 -10.19 4.14 -13.95
CA LEU A 61 -10.84 3.22 -13.03
C LEU A 61 -11.25 1.97 -13.78
N GLU A 62 -10.92 0.84 -13.19
CA GLU A 62 -11.28 -0.45 -13.71
C GLU A 62 -11.86 -1.33 -12.61
N GLU A 63 -12.86 -2.14 -12.97
CA GLU A 63 -13.26 -3.26 -12.14
C GLU A 63 -12.26 -4.39 -12.32
N MET A 64 -11.87 -5.01 -11.20
CA MET A 64 -11.02 -6.18 -11.23
C MET A 64 -11.59 -7.28 -10.32
N SER A 65 -11.33 -8.51 -10.70
CA SER A 65 -11.70 -9.65 -9.89
C SER A 65 -10.80 -9.79 -8.67
N LEU A 66 -11.31 -10.37 -7.61
CA LEU A 66 -10.47 -10.67 -6.43
C LEU A 66 -9.45 -11.79 -6.73
N ASP A 67 -9.68 -12.60 -7.76
CA ASP A 67 -8.68 -13.54 -8.27
C ASP A 67 -7.45 -12.80 -8.79
N ASP A 68 -7.66 -11.71 -9.53
CA ASP A 68 -6.57 -10.85 -9.99
C ASP A 68 -5.85 -10.16 -8.83
N VAL A 69 -6.63 -9.71 -7.83
CA VAL A 69 -6.06 -9.13 -6.60
C VAL A 69 -5.19 -10.14 -5.89
N PHE A 70 -5.64 -11.37 -5.71
CA PHE A 70 -4.87 -12.43 -5.05
C PHE A 70 -3.83 -13.11 -5.94
N GLY A 71 -3.92 -12.91 -7.26
CA GLY A 71 -3.03 -13.54 -8.24
C GLY A 71 -3.24 -15.05 -8.37
N THR A 72 -4.43 -15.55 -8.04
CA THR A 72 -4.78 -16.97 -8.09
C THR A 72 -6.28 -17.18 -8.13
N THR A 73 -6.70 -18.23 -8.79
CA THR A 73 -8.09 -18.73 -8.80
C THR A 73 -8.37 -19.77 -7.71
N LEU A 74 -7.37 -20.12 -6.89
CA LEU A 74 -7.56 -21.04 -5.77
C LEU A 74 -8.60 -20.49 -4.79
N PRO A 75 -9.55 -21.30 -4.30
CA PRO A 75 -10.52 -20.85 -3.32
C PRO A 75 -9.84 -20.38 -2.02
N ASN A 76 -10.50 -19.53 -1.25
CA ASN A 76 -9.97 -18.98 0.00
C ASN A 76 -9.52 -20.06 1.00
N THR A 77 -10.15 -21.24 0.98
CA THR A 77 -9.80 -22.40 1.82
C THR A 77 -8.49 -23.08 1.43
N GLU A 78 -7.97 -22.83 0.23
CA GLU A 78 -6.70 -23.38 -0.26
C GLU A 78 -5.56 -22.35 -0.21
N ILE A 79 -5.86 -21.15 0.30
CA ILE A 79 -4.89 -20.07 0.45
C ILE A 79 -4.45 -19.98 1.91
N PHE A 80 -3.15 -19.76 2.11
CA PHE A 80 -2.58 -19.42 3.40
C PHE A 80 -2.08 -17.97 3.38
N PHE A 81 -2.44 -17.20 4.38
CA PHE A 81 -2.00 -15.80 4.54
C PHE A 81 -0.86 -15.71 5.54
N ARG A 82 0.32 -15.33 5.06
CA ARG A 82 1.46 -14.99 5.92
C ARG A 82 1.47 -13.49 6.14
N PHE A 83 1.16 -13.08 7.35
CA PHE A 83 1.20 -11.67 7.75
C PHE A 83 2.61 -11.30 8.21
N GLU A 84 3.01 -10.04 7.96
CA GLU A 84 4.33 -9.50 8.33
C GLU A 84 5.47 -10.44 7.88
N ALA A 85 5.46 -10.80 6.61
CA ALA A 85 6.33 -11.85 6.07
C ALA A 85 7.19 -11.36 4.90
N ASP A 86 8.31 -12.03 4.69
CA ASP A 86 9.17 -11.80 3.55
C ASP A 86 8.57 -12.44 2.28
N PHE A 87 8.65 -11.71 1.18
CA PHE A 87 8.34 -12.27 -0.13
C PHE A 87 9.62 -12.77 -0.79
N SER A 88 9.91 -14.05 -0.62
CA SER A 88 11.16 -14.69 -1.04
C SER A 88 11.58 -14.45 -2.50
N PRO A 89 10.66 -14.35 -3.50
CA PRO A 89 11.04 -14.02 -4.88
C PRO A 89 11.81 -12.70 -5.02
N PHE A 90 11.66 -11.77 -4.08
CA PHE A 90 12.39 -10.50 -4.14
C PHE A 90 13.84 -10.61 -3.62
N LYS A 91 14.20 -11.73 -2.96
CA LYS A 91 15.53 -11.88 -2.36
C LYS A 91 16.68 -11.80 -3.37
N GLY A 92 16.46 -12.22 -4.60
CA GLY A 92 17.47 -12.15 -5.67
C GLY A 92 17.86 -10.72 -6.08
N TYR A 93 17.04 -9.72 -5.77
CA TYR A 93 17.28 -8.31 -6.14
C TYR A 93 17.98 -7.49 -5.06
N VAL A 94 18.13 -8.02 -3.86
CA VAL A 94 18.74 -7.30 -2.74
C VAL A 94 19.91 -8.07 -2.14
N ALA A 95 20.94 -7.35 -1.77
CA ALA A 95 22.13 -7.89 -1.11
C ALA A 95 21.98 -7.94 0.41
N ASP A 96 21.12 -7.12 0.97
CA ASP A 96 20.81 -7.06 2.41
C ASP A 96 19.49 -7.77 2.76
N SER A 97 18.87 -7.40 3.88
CA SER A 97 17.61 -8.01 4.34
C SER A 97 16.41 -7.48 3.53
N LEU A 98 15.44 -8.37 3.28
CA LEU A 98 14.14 -7.96 2.80
C LEU A 98 13.33 -7.32 3.92
N GLU A 99 12.58 -6.29 3.56
CA GLU A 99 11.54 -5.77 4.45
C GLU A 99 10.35 -6.74 4.51
N LYS A 100 9.68 -6.75 5.65
CA LYS A 100 8.44 -7.51 5.79
C LYS A 100 7.31 -6.78 5.09
N ILE A 101 6.48 -7.56 4.43
CA ILE A 101 5.29 -7.11 3.71
C ILE A 101 4.08 -7.44 4.55
N ASP A 102 3.06 -6.60 4.53
CA ASP A 102 1.85 -6.77 5.36
C ASP A 102 1.24 -8.16 5.18
N VAL A 103 1.15 -8.66 3.93
CA VAL A 103 0.59 -9.98 3.63
C VAL A 103 1.34 -10.64 2.47
N VAL A 104 1.61 -11.92 2.61
CA VAL A 104 2.07 -12.79 1.52
C VAL A 104 1.05 -13.91 1.33
N ILE A 105 0.47 -13.99 0.13
CA ILE A 105 -0.45 -15.06 -0.25
C ILE A 105 0.37 -16.28 -0.69
N VAL A 106 -0.02 -17.43 -0.18
CA VAL A 106 0.68 -18.70 -0.36
C VAL A 106 -0.33 -19.78 -0.69
N ASN A 107 -0.01 -20.70 -1.58
CA ASN A 107 -0.78 -21.93 -1.74
C ASN A 107 -0.63 -22.77 -0.47
N ASN A 108 -1.71 -23.10 0.19
CA ASN A 108 -1.72 -23.80 1.47
C ASN A 108 -1.11 -25.21 1.38
N ALA A 109 -1.39 -25.94 0.32
CA ALA A 109 -0.90 -27.31 0.13
C ALA A 109 0.58 -27.36 -0.25
N THR A 110 1.01 -26.52 -1.19
CA THR A 110 2.38 -26.54 -1.75
C THR A 110 3.35 -25.61 -1.04
N GLN A 111 2.85 -24.69 -0.23
CA GLN A 111 3.60 -23.60 0.41
C GLN A 111 4.29 -22.65 -0.59
N LYS A 112 3.95 -22.75 -1.87
CA LYS A 112 4.47 -21.85 -2.91
C LYS A 112 3.89 -20.45 -2.71
N VAL A 113 4.73 -19.44 -2.66
CA VAL A 113 4.33 -18.04 -2.61
C VAL A 113 3.68 -17.62 -3.93
N ILE A 114 2.60 -16.87 -3.84
CA ILE A 114 1.79 -16.45 -4.98
C ILE A 114 1.98 -14.95 -5.20
N ARG A 115 1.60 -14.13 -4.20
CA ARG A 115 1.61 -12.67 -4.33
C ARG A 115 1.89 -12.00 -2.98
N PRO A 116 2.69 -10.92 -2.99
CA PRO A 116 2.84 -10.04 -1.85
C PRO A 116 1.81 -8.92 -1.93
N LEU A 117 1.32 -8.49 -0.78
CA LEU A 117 0.36 -7.39 -0.66
C LEU A 117 0.81 -6.44 0.44
N GLU A 118 1.04 -5.21 0.07
CA GLU A 118 1.23 -4.11 1.03
C GLU A 118 -0.09 -3.36 1.15
N ILE A 119 -0.61 -3.19 2.35
CA ILE A 119 -1.95 -2.66 2.60
C ILE A 119 -1.86 -1.32 3.33
N LYS A 120 -2.60 -0.34 2.84
CA LYS A 120 -2.74 0.97 3.48
C LYS A 120 -4.21 1.26 3.71
N LEU A 121 -4.58 1.43 4.95
CA LEU A 121 -5.88 2.00 5.33
C LEU A 121 -5.75 3.52 5.34
N THR A 122 -6.49 4.18 4.47
CA THR A 122 -6.32 5.61 4.23
C THR A 122 -7.38 6.48 4.90
N THR A 123 -8.45 5.89 5.40
CA THR A 123 -9.59 6.62 5.93
C THR A 123 -9.66 6.73 7.43
N LEU A 124 -8.90 5.91 8.15
CA LEU A 124 -8.82 6.05 9.59
C LEU A 124 -7.99 7.28 9.94
N PRO A 125 -8.51 8.22 10.74
CA PRO A 125 -7.74 9.37 11.17
C PRO A 125 -6.52 8.91 11.96
N ASP A 126 -5.41 9.56 11.73
CA ASP A 126 -4.19 9.34 12.49
C ASP A 126 -4.27 10.06 13.85
N ASP A 127 -3.58 9.56 14.87
CA ASP A 127 -3.45 10.26 16.16
C ASP A 127 -2.89 11.69 15.96
N GLY A 128 -2.05 11.86 14.94
CA GLY A 128 -1.56 13.17 14.49
C GLY A 128 -2.57 14.02 13.72
N THR A 129 -3.69 13.44 13.29
CA THR A 129 -4.75 14.18 12.57
C THR A 129 -5.91 14.58 13.49
N SER A 130 -5.92 14.12 14.73
CA SER A 130 -6.96 14.45 15.72
C SER A 130 -7.09 15.95 15.99
N ASP A 131 -6.03 16.71 15.83
CA ASP A 131 -5.97 18.15 16.05
C ASP A 131 -6.15 18.99 14.78
N PHE A 132 -6.31 18.36 13.61
CA PHE A 132 -6.51 19.09 12.36
C PHE A 132 -7.97 19.52 12.15
N PRO A 133 -8.21 20.65 11.45
CA PRO A 133 -9.54 21.06 11.02
C PRO A 133 -10.25 19.99 10.18
N GLU A 134 -11.59 19.96 10.19
CA GLU A 134 -12.40 18.94 9.49
C GLU A 134 -12.04 18.75 8.02
N ASP A 135 -11.60 19.79 7.35
CA ASP A 135 -11.18 19.75 5.95
C ASP A 135 -9.83 19.01 5.73
N LYS A 136 -9.10 18.76 6.79
CA LYS A 136 -7.85 17.98 6.80
C LYS A 136 -8.03 16.59 7.40
N TYR A 137 -9.22 16.26 7.85
CA TYR A 137 -9.53 14.99 8.49
C TYR A 137 -9.75 13.87 7.48
N GLY A 138 -9.29 12.69 7.82
CA GLY A 138 -9.46 11.49 7.00
C GLY A 138 -8.45 11.37 5.87
N SER A 139 -8.39 10.24 5.23
CA SER A 139 -7.65 9.87 4.01
C SER A 139 -6.28 10.53 3.79
N GLU A 140 -5.35 10.43 4.73
CA GLU A 140 -3.94 10.65 4.47
C GLU A 140 -3.27 9.32 4.16
N ILE A 141 -2.73 9.17 2.95
CA ILE A 141 -1.86 8.04 2.63
C ILE A 141 -0.45 8.40 3.08
N VAL A 142 0.05 7.74 4.12
CA VAL A 142 1.43 7.87 4.57
C VAL A 142 2.26 6.74 3.99
N VAL A 143 3.28 7.08 3.22
CA VAL A 143 4.22 6.12 2.64
C VAL A 143 5.56 6.22 3.34
N ARG A 144 6.05 5.08 3.84
CA ARG A 144 7.32 4.96 4.56
C ARG A 144 8.38 4.27 3.70
N SER A 145 9.64 4.33 4.13
CA SER A 145 10.76 3.69 3.43
C SER A 145 10.53 2.20 3.14
N PRO A 146 10.02 1.35 4.06
CA PRO A 146 9.75 -0.05 3.74
C PRO A 146 8.77 -0.23 2.57
N THR A 147 7.72 0.58 2.52
CA THR A 147 6.76 0.54 1.41
C THR A 147 7.42 0.93 0.08
N MET A 148 8.27 1.96 0.06
CA MET A 148 8.97 2.36 -1.17
C MET A 148 10.01 1.31 -1.62
N ARG A 149 10.67 0.64 -0.69
CA ARG A 149 11.54 -0.52 -1.00
C ARG A 149 10.76 -1.63 -1.68
N TYR A 150 9.58 -1.96 -1.14
CA TYR A 150 8.69 -2.92 -1.75
C TYR A 150 8.24 -2.51 -3.17
N VAL A 151 7.83 -1.25 -3.36
CA VAL A 151 7.45 -0.72 -4.68
C VAL A 151 8.60 -0.88 -5.68
N ALA A 152 9.81 -0.51 -5.29
CA ALA A 152 10.99 -0.63 -6.15
C ALA A 152 11.28 -2.08 -6.55
N LEU A 153 11.17 -3.01 -5.60
CA LEU A 153 11.33 -4.45 -5.84
C LEU A 153 10.25 -5.00 -6.76
N SER A 154 9.00 -4.61 -6.56
CA SER A 154 7.87 -4.99 -7.43
C SER A 154 8.09 -4.52 -8.87
N MET A 155 8.55 -3.28 -9.04
CA MET A 155 8.83 -2.71 -10.35
C MET A 155 9.93 -3.47 -11.10
N ILE A 156 11.02 -3.79 -10.42
CA ILE A 156 12.13 -4.54 -11.03
C ILE A 156 11.71 -5.98 -11.33
N ALA A 157 11.04 -6.65 -10.40
CA ALA A 157 10.61 -8.04 -10.59
C ALA A 157 9.60 -8.18 -11.74
N SER A 158 8.67 -7.24 -11.87
CA SER A 158 7.68 -7.23 -12.97
C SER A 158 8.30 -6.95 -14.33
N ASN A 159 9.49 -6.35 -14.38
CA ASN A 159 10.16 -5.93 -15.60
C ASN A 159 11.53 -6.59 -15.80
N GLN A 160 11.73 -7.78 -15.25
CA GLN A 160 13.02 -8.48 -15.29
C GLN A 160 13.56 -8.69 -16.72
N SER A 161 12.70 -8.94 -17.70
CA SER A 161 13.10 -9.09 -19.10
C SER A 161 13.58 -7.80 -19.76
N SER A 162 13.33 -6.65 -19.15
CA SER A 162 13.59 -5.31 -19.69
C SER A 162 14.64 -4.52 -18.93
N LEU A 163 15.45 -5.18 -18.09
CA LEU A 163 16.47 -4.49 -17.25
C LEU A 163 17.42 -3.63 -18.10
N GLY A 164 17.79 -4.08 -19.29
CA GLY A 164 18.64 -3.33 -20.21
C GLY A 164 17.99 -2.01 -20.71
N GLU A 165 16.66 -2.00 -20.87
CA GLU A 165 15.94 -0.78 -21.24
C GLU A 165 15.80 0.16 -20.04
N ILE A 166 15.53 -0.38 -18.87
CA ILE A 166 15.49 0.39 -17.62
C ILE A 166 16.83 1.08 -17.38
N LYS A 167 17.93 0.34 -17.55
CA LYS A 167 19.28 0.89 -17.47
C LYS A 167 19.48 2.08 -18.41
N LYS A 168 19.09 1.95 -19.68
CA LYS A 168 19.22 3.03 -20.68
C LYS A 168 18.46 4.30 -20.30
N ILE A 169 17.36 4.19 -19.54
CA ILE A 169 16.58 5.33 -19.08
C ILE A 169 17.34 6.11 -17.98
N PHE A 170 17.89 5.40 -17.01
CA PHE A 170 18.48 6.03 -15.82
C PHE A 170 19.98 6.33 -15.97
N GLU A 171 20.72 5.57 -16.78
CA GLU A 171 22.17 5.66 -16.92
C GLU A 171 22.67 7.06 -17.32
N PRO A 172 22.03 7.80 -18.27
CA PRO A 172 22.51 9.12 -18.67
C PRO A 172 22.58 10.13 -17.54
N VAL A 173 21.74 9.97 -16.51
CA VAL A 173 21.69 10.84 -15.34
C VAL A 173 22.49 10.23 -14.20
N CYS A 174 22.18 8.98 -13.83
CA CYS A 174 22.70 8.37 -12.62
C CYS A 174 24.22 8.11 -12.65
N LYS A 175 24.82 7.87 -13.82
CA LYS A 175 26.27 7.75 -13.97
C LYS A 175 27.06 9.04 -13.71
N ARG A 176 26.39 10.19 -13.77
CA ARG A 176 27.01 11.49 -13.57
C ARG A 176 26.92 11.98 -12.12
N ILE A 177 26.40 11.17 -11.24
CA ILE A 177 26.24 11.50 -9.83
C ILE A 177 27.41 10.90 -9.07
N ASP A 178 28.28 11.77 -8.58
CA ASP A 178 29.45 11.35 -7.81
C ASP A 178 29.09 11.10 -6.35
N ASN A 179 28.20 11.91 -5.78
CA ASN A 179 27.80 11.79 -4.39
C ASN A 179 26.28 11.96 -4.20
N TRP A 180 25.58 10.85 -4.06
CA TRP A 180 24.14 10.81 -3.85
C TRP A 180 23.66 11.47 -2.55
N GLU A 181 24.53 11.72 -1.59
CA GLU A 181 24.19 12.39 -0.33
C GLU A 181 24.41 13.92 -0.41
N ASN A 182 25.03 14.41 -1.48
CA ASN A 182 25.30 15.83 -1.67
C ASN A 182 24.03 16.55 -2.15
N ILE A 183 23.46 17.39 -1.29
CA ILE A 183 22.22 18.12 -1.57
C ILE A 183 22.36 19.03 -2.80
N ALA A 184 23.48 19.73 -2.94
CA ALA A 184 23.70 20.67 -4.06
C ALA A 184 23.76 19.93 -5.39
N GLU A 185 24.46 18.79 -5.42
CA GLU A 185 24.52 17.92 -6.60
C GLU A 185 23.12 17.36 -6.94
N MET A 186 22.40 16.85 -5.96
CA MET A 186 21.04 16.34 -6.17
C MET A 186 20.09 17.42 -6.66
N LYS A 187 20.14 18.62 -6.11
CA LYS A 187 19.33 19.76 -6.60
C LYS A 187 19.62 20.09 -8.07
N SER A 188 20.89 20.03 -8.48
CA SER A 188 21.26 20.28 -9.88
C SER A 188 20.78 19.19 -10.85
N ARG A 189 20.55 17.96 -10.37
CA ARG A 189 20.18 16.79 -11.17
C ARG A 189 18.72 16.35 -11.01
N GLN A 190 18.00 16.88 -10.03
CA GLN A 190 16.67 16.37 -9.66
C GLN A 190 15.68 16.37 -10.84
N LYS A 191 15.71 17.41 -11.70
CA LYS A 191 14.81 17.46 -12.87
C LYS A 191 15.06 16.30 -13.83
N ASP A 192 16.32 16.03 -14.14
CA ASP A 192 16.69 14.93 -15.04
C ASP A 192 16.32 13.55 -14.43
N ILE A 193 16.50 13.42 -13.11
CA ILE A 193 16.10 12.21 -12.37
C ILE A 193 14.57 11.99 -12.47
N PHE A 194 13.79 13.06 -12.25
CA PHE A 194 12.33 12.98 -12.29
C PHE A 194 11.82 12.71 -13.70
N GLU A 195 12.42 13.32 -14.73
CA GLU A 195 12.08 13.00 -16.12
C GLU A 195 12.41 11.54 -16.48
N SER A 196 13.55 11.01 -16.02
CA SER A 196 13.88 9.59 -16.19
C SER A 196 12.83 8.68 -15.51
N LEU A 197 12.38 9.05 -14.31
CA LEU A 197 11.33 8.31 -13.61
C LEU A 197 9.99 8.35 -14.36
N LYS A 198 9.60 9.50 -14.88
CA LYS A 198 8.39 9.62 -15.73
C LYS A 198 8.48 8.75 -16.98
N VAL A 199 9.62 8.80 -17.71
CA VAL A 199 9.84 7.96 -18.89
C VAL A 199 9.77 6.47 -18.55
N PHE A 200 10.34 6.07 -17.42
CA PHE A 200 10.23 4.70 -16.91
C PHE A 200 8.76 4.29 -16.70
N LEU A 201 8.00 5.11 -16.00
CA LEU A 201 6.59 4.83 -15.71
C LEU A 201 5.74 4.77 -17.00
N GLN A 202 5.95 5.69 -17.95
CA GLN A 202 5.26 5.69 -19.22
C GLN A 202 5.49 4.41 -20.02
N ARG A 203 6.69 3.83 -19.95
CA ARG A 203 7.03 2.60 -20.68
C ARG A 203 6.54 1.33 -19.99
N PHE A 204 6.54 1.32 -18.67
CA PHE A 204 6.38 0.08 -17.89
C PHE A 204 5.12 0.05 -17.02
N CYS A 205 4.27 1.10 -17.02
CA CYS A 205 3.05 1.15 -16.21
C CYS A 205 2.05 0.04 -16.52
N HIS A 206 2.06 -0.50 -17.74
CA HIS A 206 1.18 -1.59 -18.15
C HIS A 206 1.47 -2.94 -17.49
N THR A 207 2.66 -3.09 -16.88
CA THR A 207 3.06 -4.31 -16.17
C THR A 207 2.71 -4.24 -14.67
N GLN A 208 2.17 -3.14 -14.21
CA GLN A 208 1.90 -2.88 -12.81
C GLN A 208 0.74 -3.71 -12.24
N CYS A 209 0.78 -3.93 -10.93
CA CYS A 209 -0.40 -4.32 -10.17
C CYS A 209 -1.28 -3.08 -9.93
N PRO A 210 -2.60 -3.19 -10.00
CA PRO A 210 -3.49 -2.05 -9.80
C PRO A 210 -3.47 -1.55 -8.36
N LEU A 211 -3.61 -0.24 -8.20
CA LEU A 211 -3.91 0.39 -6.92
C LEU A 211 -5.39 0.16 -6.60
N LEU A 212 -5.65 -0.53 -5.50
CA LEU A 212 -7.00 -0.76 -5.01
C LEU A 212 -7.37 0.38 -4.05
N ILE A 213 -8.44 1.09 -4.34
CA ILE A 213 -8.98 2.12 -3.46
C ILE A 213 -10.48 1.91 -3.32
N GLN A 214 -10.94 1.79 -2.09
CA GLN A 214 -12.35 1.69 -1.79
C GLN A 214 -12.67 2.33 -0.43
N PRO A 215 -13.44 3.42 -0.37
CA PRO A 215 -13.77 4.10 0.88
C PRO A 215 -14.86 3.40 1.69
N ILE A 216 -14.74 3.22 3.02
CA ILE A 216 -15.79 2.70 3.92
C ILE A 216 -16.24 3.70 4.98
N TRP A 217 -15.42 4.69 5.28
CA TRP A 217 -15.68 5.58 6.39
C TRP A 217 -16.12 6.96 5.92
N LYS A 218 -16.96 7.60 6.68
CA LYS A 218 -17.15 9.04 6.60
C LYS A 218 -16.80 9.65 7.95
N THR A 219 -16.38 10.90 7.94
CA THR A 219 -16.10 11.64 9.15
C THR A 219 -17.30 12.53 9.49
N ILE A 220 -17.79 12.44 10.73
CA ILE A 220 -18.78 13.36 11.28
C ILE A 220 -18.06 14.13 12.38
N GLY A 221 -17.72 15.39 12.12
CA GLY A 221 -16.81 16.15 12.96
C GLY A 221 -15.42 15.50 12.97
N LYS A 222 -14.86 15.25 14.13
CA LYS A 222 -13.57 14.55 14.30
C LYS A 222 -13.71 13.03 14.42
N ASN A 223 -14.90 12.48 14.29
CA ASN A 223 -15.18 11.10 14.59
C ASN A 223 -15.43 10.30 13.32
N PRO A 224 -14.62 9.27 13.04
CA PRO A 224 -14.91 8.35 11.95
C PRO A 224 -16.15 7.51 12.28
N THR A 225 -17.01 7.31 11.32
CA THR A 225 -18.18 6.45 11.41
C THR A 225 -18.39 5.70 10.11
N LEU A 226 -19.07 4.56 10.18
CA LEU A 226 -19.46 3.85 8.98
C LEU A 226 -20.46 4.65 8.17
N ALA A 227 -20.24 4.76 6.88
CA ALA A 227 -21.24 5.32 5.98
C ALA A 227 -22.40 4.34 5.84
N GLU A 228 -23.59 4.83 5.50
CA GLU A 228 -24.78 4.00 5.27
C GLU A 228 -24.50 2.86 4.29
N ASN A 229 -23.90 3.21 3.18
CA ASN A 229 -23.40 2.29 2.18
C ASN A 229 -21.88 2.35 2.20
N CYS A 230 -21.29 1.52 3.00
CA CYS A 230 -19.91 1.65 3.39
C CYS A 230 -18.92 1.40 2.29
N LEU A 231 -17.89 2.21 2.30
CA LEU A 231 -16.73 2.00 1.49
C LEU A 231 -15.48 2.25 2.21
N ASP A 232 -14.53 1.39 2.11
CA ASP A 232 -13.22 1.60 2.68
C ASP A 232 -12.23 2.24 1.73
N VAL A 233 -11.13 2.69 2.27
CA VAL A 233 -9.99 3.05 1.44
C VAL A 233 -8.83 2.16 1.79
N PHE A 234 -8.59 1.16 0.99
CA PHE A 234 -7.26 0.62 0.99
C PHE A 234 -6.51 1.01 -0.24
N VAL A 235 -5.21 1.12 -0.05
CA VAL A 235 -4.29 1.43 -1.11
C VAL A 235 -3.38 0.25 -1.27
N TRP A 236 -3.39 -0.27 -2.47
CA TRP A 236 -2.50 -1.32 -2.89
C TRP A 236 -1.20 -0.75 -3.40
N THR A 237 -0.07 -1.27 -2.94
CA THR A 237 1.25 -0.77 -3.30
C THR A 237 1.67 -1.25 -4.67
N ASP A 238 1.83 -0.32 -5.61
CA ASP A 238 2.29 -0.55 -6.97
C ASP A 238 2.71 0.76 -7.65
N PHE A 239 2.77 0.75 -8.99
CA PHE A 239 3.07 1.92 -9.81
C PHE A 239 2.12 3.10 -9.57
N SER A 240 0.87 2.85 -9.22
CA SER A 240 -0.11 3.93 -8.96
C SER A 240 0.24 4.76 -7.73
N LEU A 241 0.90 4.20 -6.71
CA LEU A 241 1.48 4.97 -5.61
C LEU A 241 2.54 5.94 -6.08
N VAL A 242 3.32 5.54 -7.08
CA VAL A 242 4.36 6.41 -7.66
C VAL A 242 3.72 7.58 -8.41
N ARG A 243 2.52 7.41 -8.97
CA ARG A 243 1.76 8.53 -9.53
C ARG A 243 1.43 9.57 -8.45
N LEU A 244 0.98 9.12 -7.27
CA LEU A 244 0.75 10.01 -6.14
C LEU A 244 2.04 10.70 -5.66
N LEU A 245 3.16 9.99 -5.71
CA LEU A 245 4.49 10.57 -5.46
C LEU A 245 4.81 11.68 -6.46
N LEU A 246 4.62 11.43 -7.77
CA LEU A 246 4.88 12.43 -8.82
C LEU A 246 4.06 13.70 -8.62
N ASP A 247 2.78 13.57 -8.25
CA ASP A 247 1.91 14.73 -7.96
C ASP A 247 2.38 15.57 -6.75
N SER A 248 3.29 15.02 -5.95
CA SER A 248 3.83 15.68 -4.75
C SER A 248 5.23 16.27 -4.96
N LEU A 249 5.77 16.20 -6.19
CA LEU A 249 7.15 16.68 -6.47
C LEU A 249 7.27 18.19 -6.73
N ASP A 250 6.17 18.87 -6.99
CA ASP A 250 6.16 20.25 -7.47
C ASP A 250 6.50 21.31 -6.40
N GLU A 251 6.71 20.90 -5.15
CA GLU A 251 7.11 21.80 -4.08
C GLU A 251 8.63 22.01 -4.11
N ASP A 252 9.08 23.05 -4.80
CA ASP A 252 10.52 23.40 -4.86
C ASP A 252 10.88 24.39 -3.76
N GLU A 253 11.54 23.90 -2.71
CA GLU A 253 12.14 24.74 -1.66
C GLU A 253 13.61 25.00 -1.99
N PRO A 254 14.07 26.28 -2.07
CA PRO A 254 15.44 26.58 -2.34
C PRO A 254 16.40 25.94 -1.32
N GLY A 255 17.44 25.27 -1.81
CA GLY A 255 18.49 24.68 -0.96
C GLY A 255 18.07 23.43 -0.17
N ARG A 256 16.84 22.95 -0.32
CA ARG A 256 16.31 21.78 0.39
C ARG A 256 15.76 20.73 -0.58
N ILE A 257 15.84 19.46 -0.19
CA ILE A 257 15.17 18.37 -0.88
C ILE A 257 13.97 17.95 -0.03
N SER A 258 12.76 18.07 -0.60
CA SER A 258 11.54 17.64 0.08
C SER A 258 11.47 16.11 0.22
N ARG A 259 10.63 15.61 1.13
CA ARG A 259 10.47 14.17 1.29
C ARG A 259 10.01 13.45 0.01
N PRO A 260 9.01 13.96 -0.74
CA PRO A 260 8.66 13.36 -2.03
C PRO A 260 9.82 13.36 -3.03
N GLN A 261 10.58 14.44 -3.10
CA GLN A 261 11.76 14.52 -3.97
C GLN A 261 12.82 13.50 -3.56
N ARG A 262 13.09 13.35 -2.26
CA ARG A 262 13.96 12.29 -1.73
C ARG A 262 13.48 10.90 -2.11
N ALA A 263 12.20 10.62 -1.96
CA ALA A 263 11.61 9.33 -2.33
C ALA A 263 11.80 9.03 -3.82
N ALA A 264 11.60 10.01 -4.70
CA ALA A 264 11.79 9.84 -6.14
C ALA A 264 13.27 9.62 -6.50
N ILE A 265 14.20 10.33 -5.85
CA ILE A 265 15.64 10.14 -6.05
C ILE A 265 16.06 8.72 -5.59
N ARG A 266 15.63 8.30 -4.40
CA ARG A 266 15.90 6.96 -3.86
C ARG A 266 15.36 5.85 -4.79
N LEU A 267 14.12 6.01 -5.25
CA LEU A 267 13.51 5.06 -6.19
C LEU A 267 14.30 4.99 -7.49
N SER A 268 14.67 6.11 -8.07
CA SER A 268 15.44 6.17 -9.32
C SER A 268 16.84 5.54 -9.17
N ARG A 269 17.52 5.80 -8.05
CA ARG A 269 18.80 5.14 -7.73
C ARG A 269 18.64 3.64 -7.61
N PHE A 270 17.62 3.17 -6.89
CA PHE A 270 17.36 1.73 -6.74
C PHE A 270 17.12 1.07 -8.11
N LEU A 271 16.25 1.65 -8.94
CA LEU A 271 15.93 1.13 -10.27
C LEU A 271 17.19 1.08 -11.16
N PHE A 272 18.04 2.11 -11.08
CA PHE A 272 19.29 2.14 -11.82
C PHE A 272 20.27 1.04 -11.36
N GLU A 273 20.52 0.91 -10.04
CA GLU A 273 21.42 -0.09 -9.49
C GLU A 273 20.91 -1.53 -9.82
N ALA A 274 19.63 -1.79 -9.60
CA ALA A 274 19.03 -3.09 -9.92
C ALA A 274 19.05 -3.42 -11.42
N SER A 275 18.91 -2.41 -12.29
CA SER A 275 18.94 -2.60 -13.74
C SER A 275 20.33 -3.01 -14.29
N ARG A 276 21.38 -2.90 -13.48
CA ARG A 276 22.73 -3.39 -13.81
C ARG A 276 22.85 -4.90 -13.69
N GLY A 277 21.87 -5.56 -13.10
CA GLY A 277 21.85 -7.00 -12.88
C GLY A 277 22.47 -7.45 -11.55
N ASP A 278 22.95 -6.51 -10.73
CA ASP A 278 23.50 -6.79 -9.41
C ASP A 278 22.41 -6.70 -8.34
N SER A 279 22.60 -7.43 -7.23
CA SER A 279 21.75 -7.25 -6.05
C SER A 279 22.03 -5.92 -5.38
N VAL A 280 20.99 -5.16 -5.06
CA VAL A 280 21.08 -3.81 -4.53
C VAL A 280 21.25 -3.83 -3.01
N TYR A 281 22.21 -3.07 -2.51
CA TYR A 281 22.29 -2.71 -1.10
C TYR A 281 21.29 -1.58 -0.80
N GLN A 282 20.20 -1.89 -0.15
CA GLN A 282 19.14 -0.91 0.15
C GLN A 282 19.56 0.12 1.21
N LYS A 283 20.40 -0.31 2.16
CA LYS A 283 20.85 0.53 3.27
C LYS A 283 21.50 1.86 2.84
N PRO A 284 22.47 1.90 1.91
CA PRO A 284 23.03 3.15 1.42
C PRO A 284 22.01 4.08 0.74
N ILE A 285 20.92 3.51 0.21
CA ILE A 285 19.89 4.29 -0.46
C ILE A 285 18.90 4.89 0.56
N TYR A 286 18.37 4.07 1.47
CA TYR A 286 17.25 4.46 2.33
C TYR A 286 17.70 4.99 3.70
N ASP A 287 18.82 4.54 4.23
CA ASP A 287 19.36 5.02 5.51
C ASP A 287 20.41 6.12 5.31
N GLY A 288 21.13 6.12 4.16
CA GLY A 288 22.17 7.10 3.83
C GLY A 288 21.64 8.40 3.25
N MET A 289 20.76 8.32 2.24
CA MET A 289 20.26 9.51 1.52
C MET A 289 19.19 10.24 2.35
N THR A 290 19.57 10.82 3.49
CA THR A 290 18.62 11.44 4.44
C THR A 290 18.27 12.88 4.11
N TYR A 291 19.20 13.64 3.49
CA TYR A 291 19.02 15.05 3.13
C TYR A 291 18.46 15.90 4.28
N ASP A 292 19.11 15.85 5.43
CA ASP A 292 18.75 16.57 6.66
C ASP A 292 17.41 16.18 7.28
N THR A 293 16.85 15.03 6.91
CA THR A 293 15.65 14.49 7.55
C THR A 293 15.87 13.06 8.04
N LEU A 294 15.75 12.86 9.36
CA LEU A 294 15.82 11.54 9.99
C LEU A 294 14.48 10.77 9.98
N ASN A 295 13.45 11.36 9.38
CA ASN A 295 12.11 10.76 9.36
C ASN A 295 12.02 9.73 8.25
N ASP A 296 11.52 8.54 8.57
CA ASP A 296 11.31 7.40 7.65
C ASP A 296 10.09 7.56 6.73
N LYS A 297 9.26 8.60 6.95
CA LYS A 297 8.13 8.94 6.10
C LYS A 297 8.66 9.50 4.78
N GLU A 298 8.50 8.75 3.70
CA GLU A 298 8.95 9.18 2.37
C GLU A 298 8.08 10.29 1.81
N PHE A 299 6.75 10.12 1.88
CA PHE A 299 5.80 11.17 1.55
C PHE A 299 4.44 10.87 2.19
N SER A 300 3.58 11.86 2.17
CA SER A 300 2.16 11.66 2.48
C SER A 300 1.30 12.39 1.46
N VAL A 301 0.16 11.79 1.13
CA VAL A 301 -0.84 12.38 0.25
C VAL A 301 -2.04 12.75 1.10
N PRO A 302 -2.29 14.05 1.32
CA PRO A 302 -3.45 14.48 2.12
C PRO A 302 -4.75 14.17 1.40
N GLY A 303 -5.82 13.99 2.17
CA GLY A 303 -7.14 13.59 1.70
C GLY A 303 -7.69 14.36 0.51
N ARG A 304 -7.43 15.66 0.41
CA ARG A 304 -7.84 16.47 -0.75
C ARG A 304 -7.23 16.00 -2.06
N LYS A 305 -5.94 15.64 -2.05
CA LYS A 305 -5.27 15.07 -3.24
C LYS A 305 -5.76 13.65 -3.51
N THR A 306 -5.96 12.85 -2.46
CA THR A 306 -6.52 11.51 -2.57
C THR A 306 -7.96 11.54 -3.09
N ASN A 307 -8.79 12.47 -2.59
CA ASN A 307 -10.16 12.67 -3.05
C ASN A 307 -10.26 12.99 -4.54
N LYS A 308 -9.24 13.60 -5.14
CA LYS A 308 -9.19 13.79 -6.60
C LYS A 308 -9.28 12.45 -7.35
N TYR A 309 -8.67 11.41 -6.83
CA TYR A 309 -8.72 10.06 -7.42
C TYR A 309 -9.98 9.30 -7.00
N MET A 310 -10.55 9.64 -5.84
CA MET A 310 -11.74 9.02 -5.27
C MET A 310 -13.05 9.71 -5.70
N ALA A 311 -13.00 10.94 -6.20
CA ALA A 311 -14.17 11.71 -6.64
C ALA A 311 -14.83 11.16 -7.92
N CYS A 312 -14.54 9.94 -8.29
CA CYS A 312 -15.16 9.25 -9.38
C CYS A 312 -16.51 8.65 -8.94
N GLU A 313 -17.54 8.85 -9.75
CA GLU A 313 -18.90 8.39 -9.45
C GLU A 313 -18.95 6.87 -9.11
N ARG A 314 -18.11 6.07 -9.71
CA ARG A 314 -18.03 4.63 -9.44
C ARG A 314 -17.44 4.30 -8.08
N LEU A 315 -16.49 5.11 -7.58
CA LEU A 315 -15.91 4.93 -6.24
C LEU A 315 -16.85 5.42 -5.13
N THR A 316 -17.79 6.27 -5.45
CA THR A 316 -18.79 6.76 -4.49
C THR A 316 -20.01 5.83 -4.37
N LYS A 317 -20.14 4.85 -5.27
CA LYS A 317 -21.18 3.80 -5.20
C LYS A 317 -20.64 2.61 -4.43
N PRO A 318 -21.12 2.33 -3.23
CA PRO A 318 -20.60 1.25 -2.42
C PRO A 318 -20.90 -0.10 -3.05
N LEU A 319 -19.89 -0.94 -3.12
CA LEU A 319 -20.03 -2.35 -3.50
C LEU A 319 -20.38 -3.24 -2.30
N ILE A 320 -20.19 -2.70 -1.10
CA ILE A 320 -20.40 -3.40 0.17
C ILE A 320 -21.21 -2.51 1.09
N THR A 321 -22.28 -3.07 1.63
CA THR A 321 -23.18 -2.40 2.57
C THR A 321 -22.66 -2.49 4.00
N LYS A 322 -23.19 -1.63 4.89
CA LYS A 322 -22.92 -1.68 6.33
C LYS A 322 -23.30 -3.04 6.94
N GLY A 323 -24.41 -3.65 6.51
CA GLY A 323 -24.82 -5.00 6.96
C GLY A 323 -23.80 -6.08 6.58
N GLU A 324 -23.21 -6.00 5.39
CA GLU A 324 -22.15 -6.91 4.98
C GLU A 324 -20.86 -6.72 5.77
N ILE A 325 -20.47 -5.48 6.08
CA ILE A 325 -19.35 -5.18 6.99
C ILE A 325 -19.62 -5.78 8.38
N LYS A 326 -20.83 -5.60 8.91
CA LYS A 326 -21.25 -6.23 10.17
C LYS A 326 -21.04 -7.75 10.11
N HIS A 327 -21.48 -8.39 9.05
CA HIS A 327 -21.35 -9.83 8.87
C HIS A 327 -19.88 -10.28 8.85
N ILE A 328 -19.02 -9.56 8.17
CA ILE A 328 -17.57 -9.84 8.15
C ILE A 328 -16.98 -9.71 9.54
N VAL A 329 -17.30 -8.65 10.26
CA VAL A 329 -16.80 -8.38 11.62
C VAL A 329 -17.29 -9.47 12.59
N LEU A 330 -18.55 -9.84 12.55
CA LEU A 330 -19.11 -10.86 13.42
C LEU A 330 -18.59 -12.27 13.12
N GLY A 331 -18.18 -12.55 11.89
CA GLY A 331 -17.61 -13.83 11.48
C GLY A 331 -16.37 -14.28 12.27
N GLY A 332 -15.77 -13.37 13.07
CA GLY A 332 -14.61 -13.69 13.92
C GLY A 332 -14.15 -12.52 14.78
N GLY A 333 -14.44 -11.29 14.33
CA GLY A 333 -13.84 -10.09 14.88
C GLY A 333 -14.32 -9.69 16.27
N GLN A 334 -15.60 -9.84 16.57
CA GLN A 334 -16.20 -9.34 17.81
C GLN A 334 -15.55 -9.89 19.09
N ARG A 335 -15.12 -11.13 19.09
CA ARG A 335 -14.46 -11.74 20.26
C ARG A 335 -13.05 -11.29 20.47
N PHE A 336 -12.53 -10.60 19.51
CA PHE A 336 -11.12 -10.36 19.38
C PHE A 336 -10.77 -8.89 19.16
N LEU A 337 -11.74 -8.04 19.01
CA LEU A 337 -11.49 -6.61 18.94
C LEU A 337 -10.84 -6.16 20.24
N SER A 338 -9.54 -6.03 20.17
CA SER A 338 -8.80 -5.27 21.17
C SER A 338 -9.06 -3.79 20.88
N PRO A 339 -9.24 -2.97 21.90
CA PRO A 339 -9.35 -1.52 21.72
C PRO A 339 -8.09 -0.99 21.05
N GLU A 340 -8.17 -0.77 19.77
CA GLU A 340 -7.25 0.11 19.09
C GLU A 340 -7.93 1.45 18.93
N ARG A 341 -7.24 2.52 19.29
CA ARG A 341 -7.81 3.88 19.44
C ARG A 341 -8.65 4.33 18.26
N ARG A 342 -8.31 3.90 17.06
CA ARG A 342 -9.01 4.27 15.81
C ARG A 342 -10.23 3.42 15.57
N PHE A 343 -10.09 2.12 15.77
CA PHE A 343 -11.17 1.17 15.57
C PHE A 343 -12.22 1.29 16.67
N ASP A 344 -11.79 1.53 17.89
CA ASP A 344 -12.68 1.83 19.02
C ASP A 344 -13.57 3.02 18.73
N SER A 345 -13.02 4.08 18.16
CA SER A 345 -13.82 5.24 17.80
C SER A 345 -14.91 4.88 16.80
N ILE A 346 -14.59 4.09 15.79
CA ILE A 346 -15.55 3.65 14.78
C ILE A 346 -16.63 2.78 15.39
N LEU A 347 -16.25 1.80 16.19
CA LEU A 347 -17.18 0.93 16.90
C LEU A 347 -18.03 1.70 17.92
N TYR A 348 -17.43 2.66 18.59
CA TYR A 348 -18.14 3.50 19.54
C TYR A 348 -19.23 4.34 18.87
N PHE A 349 -18.95 4.90 17.69
CA PHE A 349 -19.90 5.70 16.92
C PHE A 349 -20.79 4.88 15.96
N SER A 350 -20.50 3.61 15.80
CA SER A 350 -21.28 2.68 14.97
C SER A 350 -21.64 1.43 15.77
N LYS A 351 -22.19 1.63 16.96
CA LYS A 351 -22.55 0.55 17.90
C LYS A 351 -23.53 -0.45 17.31
N ASP A 352 -24.39 0.00 16.41
CA ASP A 352 -25.34 -0.78 15.67
C ASP A 352 -24.69 -1.86 14.77
N ILE A 353 -23.37 -1.84 14.62
CA ILE A 353 -22.64 -2.94 13.95
C ILE A 353 -22.79 -4.27 14.72
N PHE A 354 -22.95 -4.19 16.04
CA PHE A 354 -23.05 -5.35 16.93
C PHE A 354 -24.46 -5.57 17.49
N ASP A 355 -25.35 -4.60 17.32
CA ASP A 355 -26.73 -4.75 17.75
C ASP A 355 -27.48 -5.63 16.73
N GLU A 356 -28.10 -6.70 17.20
CA GLU A 356 -28.95 -7.59 16.39
C GLU A 356 -30.32 -6.98 16.13
#